data_faa70cd9b480eaa18b96060830f80090
#
_entry.id   faa70cd9b480eaa18b96060830f80090
#
_cell.length_a   1.000
_cell.length_b   1.000
_cell.length_c   1.000
_cell.angle_alpha   90.00
_cell.angle_beta   90.00
_cell.angle_gamma   90.00
#
_symmetry.space_group_name_H-M   'P 1'
#
loop_
_entity.id
_entity.type
_entity.pdbx_description
1 polymer ?
#
loop_
_entity_poly.entity_id
_entity_poly.type
_entity_poly.pdbx_seq_one_letter_code
_entity_poly.pdbx_strand_id
1 'polypeptide(L)'
;MQPQVILITGASSGFGKITAQMLSEQGHIVYGTSRKPSEDMNHVKMLVVDVTNFLSVCQAVERILSEQGRIDVLINNAGIGIGGALELATEEEVNIQMNTNFFGVVNMCKAVLPSMRKARKGKIINISSIGGVMGIPYQGFYSASKFAVEGYSEALALEVYPFHIKVCVVEPGDF
;
A
#
# COMPACT_ATOMS: atom_id res chain seq x y z
N MET A 1 -20.32 10.15 -8.88
CA MET A 1 -19.10 9.52 -9.47
C MET A 1 -19.38 8.04 -9.71
N GLN A 2 -18.81 7.42 -10.73
CA GLN A 2 -18.96 5.97 -10.90
C GLN A 2 -18.18 5.23 -9.78
N PRO A 3 -18.76 4.15 -9.21
CA PRO A 3 -18.07 3.33 -8.22
C PRO A 3 -16.73 2.80 -8.75
N GLN A 4 -15.68 2.96 -7.98
CA GLN A 4 -14.34 2.42 -8.26
C GLN A 4 -14.10 1.18 -7.40
N VAL A 5 -13.31 0.24 -7.89
CA VAL A 5 -12.81 -0.90 -7.12
C VAL A 5 -11.46 -0.50 -6.52
N ILE A 6 -11.40 -0.44 -5.20
CA ILE A 6 -10.27 0.10 -4.45
C ILE A 6 -9.70 -1.00 -3.54
N LEU A 7 -8.40 -1.22 -3.62
CA LEU A 7 -7.65 -2.13 -2.74
C LEU A 7 -6.76 -1.31 -1.80
N ILE A 8 -6.94 -1.48 -0.49
CA ILE A 8 -6.18 -0.76 0.55
C ILE A 8 -5.43 -1.76 1.42
N THR A 9 -4.12 -1.62 1.54
CA THR A 9 -3.34 -2.45 2.45
C THR A 9 -3.29 -1.88 3.86
N GLY A 10 -3.27 -2.76 4.87
CA GLY A 10 -3.23 -2.34 6.28
C GLY A 10 -4.50 -1.63 6.74
N ALA A 11 -5.67 -2.12 6.32
CA ALA A 11 -6.96 -1.48 6.58
C ALA A 11 -7.62 -1.87 7.92
N SER A 12 -6.95 -2.64 8.77
CA SER A 12 -7.53 -3.06 10.07
C SER A 12 -7.46 -1.99 11.17
N SER A 13 -6.65 -0.95 10.99
CA SER A 13 -6.43 0.11 11.99
C SER A 13 -5.98 1.42 11.35
N GLY A 14 -5.90 2.49 12.15
CA GLY A 14 -5.32 3.78 11.77
C GLY A 14 -5.89 4.39 10.49
N PHE A 15 -5.05 5.04 9.71
CA PHE A 15 -5.42 5.69 8.45
C PHE A 15 -6.07 4.75 7.45
N GLY A 16 -5.54 3.53 7.31
CA GLY A 16 -6.09 2.55 6.38
C GLY A 16 -7.54 2.20 6.66
N LYS A 17 -7.89 2.01 7.94
CA LYS A 17 -9.27 1.73 8.37
C LYS A 17 -10.21 2.91 8.07
N ILE A 18 -9.82 4.12 8.50
CA ILE A 18 -10.62 5.32 8.30
C ILE A 18 -10.83 5.58 6.80
N THR A 19 -9.76 5.52 6.01
CA THR A 19 -9.82 5.72 4.56
C THR A 19 -10.71 4.67 3.88
N ALA A 20 -10.60 3.40 4.28
CA ALA A 20 -11.42 2.34 3.72
C ALA A 20 -12.93 2.58 3.99
N GLN A 21 -13.28 2.96 5.21
CA GLN A 21 -14.66 3.26 5.60
C GLN A 21 -15.19 4.47 4.84
N MET A 22 -14.46 5.59 4.81
CA MET A 22 -14.87 6.80 4.10
C MET A 22 -15.12 6.56 2.61
N LEU A 23 -14.23 5.80 1.95
CA LEU A 23 -14.38 5.50 0.53
C LEU A 23 -15.57 4.56 0.27
N SER A 24 -15.82 3.62 1.17
CA SER A 24 -16.99 2.75 1.12
C SER A 24 -18.30 3.53 1.28
N GLU A 25 -18.35 4.46 2.24
CA GLU A 25 -19.50 5.36 2.46
C GLU A 25 -19.78 6.27 1.25
N GLN A 26 -18.74 6.59 0.45
CA GLN A 26 -18.89 7.31 -0.82
C GLN A 26 -19.38 6.43 -1.98
N GLY A 27 -19.70 5.16 -1.72
CA GLY A 27 -20.25 4.23 -2.70
C GLY A 27 -19.19 3.51 -3.55
N HIS A 28 -17.93 3.51 -3.14
CA HIS A 28 -16.89 2.72 -3.78
C HIS A 28 -16.92 1.26 -3.30
N ILE A 29 -16.43 0.34 -4.14
CA ILE A 29 -16.22 -1.08 -3.77
C ILE A 29 -14.83 -1.19 -3.15
N VAL A 30 -14.75 -1.38 -1.83
CA VAL A 30 -13.49 -1.34 -1.10
C VAL A 30 -13.11 -2.72 -0.57
N TYR A 31 -11.90 -3.14 -0.87
CA TYR A 31 -11.22 -4.29 -0.30
C TYR A 31 -10.09 -3.80 0.61
N GLY A 32 -10.20 -4.10 1.88
CA GLY A 32 -9.15 -3.86 2.87
C GLY A 32 -8.30 -5.10 3.09
N THR A 33 -7.04 -4.95 3.47
CA THR A 33 -6.22 -6.09 3.86
C THR A 33 -5.67 -5.99 5.27
N SER A 34 -5.48 -7.15 5.88
CA SER A 34 -4.84 -7.31 7.19
C SER A 34 -4.07 -8.63 7.22
N ARG A 35 -2.98 -8.69 8.01
CA ARG A 35 -2.23 -9.96 8.23
C ARG A 35 -3.01 -10.97 9.06
N LYS A 36 -3.93 -10.49 9.90
CA LYS A 36 -4.80 -11.33 10.73
C LYS A 36 -6.21 -11.32 10.17
N PRO A 37 -6.98 -12.40 10.33
CA PRO A 37 -8.39 -12.37 10.01
C PRO A 37 -9.08 -11.22 10.75
N SER A 38 -9.93 -10.51 10.05
CA SER A 38 -10.80 -9.47 10.60
C SER A 38 -12.16 -9.55 9.92
N GLU A 39 -13.20 -9.20 10.66
CA GLU A 39 -14.54 -9.12 10.10
C GLU A 39 -14.61 -7.99 9.05
N ASP A 40 -15.54 -8.14 8.11
CA ASP A 40 -15.86 -7.07 7.18
C ASP A 40 -16.38 -5.85 7.96
N MET A 41 -16.00 -4.66 7.51
CA MET A 41 -16.33 -3.42 8.21
C MET A 41 -17.16 -2.52 7.29
N ASN A 42 -18.39 -2.16 7.70
CA ASN A 42 -19.19 -1.11 7.00
C ASN A 42 -19.06 -1.15 5.47
N HIS A 43 -19.39 -2.29 4.85
CA HIS A 43 -19.26 -2.53 3.39
C HIS A 43 -17.82 -2.58 2.85
N VAL A 44 -16.79 -2.64 3.70
CA VAL A 44 -15.40 -2.95 3.33
C VAL A 44 -15.19 -4.46 3.44
N LYS A 45 -14.87 -5.12 2.35
CA LYS A 45 -14.52 -6.54 2.35
C LYS A 45 -13.08 -6.71 2.83
N MET A 46 -12.86 -7.45 3.93
CA MET A 46 -11.53 -7.68 4.47
C MET A 46 -10.92 -8.99 3.94
N LEU A 47 -9.68 -8.88 3.48
CA LEU A 47 -8.88 -10.01 3.00
C LEU A 47 -7.67 -10.24 3.92
N VAL A 48 -7.32 -11.50 4.16
CA VAL A 48 -6.08 -11.83 4.87
C VAL A 48 -4.94 -11.79 3.87
N VAL A 49 -4.03 -10.82 4.04
CA VAL A 49 -2.87 -10.63 3.15
C VAL A 49 -1.66 -10.23 3.98
N ASP A 50 -0.58 -10.95 3.77
CA ASP A 50 0.74 -10.51 4.16
C ASP A 50 1.44 -9.89 2.93
N VAL A 51 1.65 -8.57 2.96
CA VAL A 51 2.27 -7.85 1.85
C VAL A 51 3.73 -8.27 1.58
N THR A 52 4.38 -8.90 2.57
CA THR A 52 5.75 -9.43 2.42
C THR A 52 5.77 -10.77 1.69
N ASN A 53 4.62 -11.46 1.59
CA ASN A 53 4.47 -12.72 0.89
C ASN A 53 3.80 -12.49 -0.47
N PHE A 54 4.58 -12.57 -1.54
CA PHE A 54 4.08 -12.30 -2.89
C PHE A 54 2.96 -13.25 -3.34
N LEU A 55 2.98 -14.51 -2.92
CA LEU A 55 1.90 -15.46 -3.22
C LEU A 55 0.58 -15.03 -2.56
N SER A 56 0.62 -14.62 -1.29
CA SER A 56 -0.54 -14.08 -0.57
C SER A 56 -1.12 -12.86 -1.28
N VAL A 57 -0.26 -11.97 -1.77
CA VAL A 57 -0.65 -10.79 -2.54
C VAL A 57 -1.32 -11.18 -3.86
N CYS A 58 -0.73 -12.10 -4.63
CA CYS A 58 -1.30 -12.57 -5.89
C CYS A 58 -2.69 -13.19 -5.70
N GLN A 59 -2.87 -14.05 -4.71
CA GLN A 59 -4.17 -14.68 -4.40
C GLN A 59 -5.26 -13.64 -4.11
N ALA A 60 -4.94 -12.61 -3.34
CA ALA A 60 -5.88 -11.53 -3.05
C ALA A 60 -6.25 -10.72 -4.31
N VAL A 61 -5.26 -10.37 -5.13
CA VAL A 61 -5.49 -9.63 -6.38
C VAL A 61 -6.32 -10.47 -7.36
N GLU A 62 -6.00 -11.75 -7.54
CA GLU A 62 -6.76 -12.67 -8.38
C GLU A 62 -8.22 -12.80 -7.91
N ARG A 63 -8.44 -12.91 -6.60
CA ARG A 63 -9.79 -12.93 -6.03
C ARG A 63 -10.57 -11.68 -6.38
N ILE A 64 -9.99 -10.49 -6.18
CA ILE A 64 -10.66 -9.23 -6.53
C ILE A 64 -10.96 -9.16 -8.03
N LEU A 65 -10.01 -9.54 -8.87
CA LEU A 65 -10.20 -9.55 -10.31
C LEU A 65 -11.28 -10.56 -10.75
N SER A 66 -11.40 -11.71 -10.08
CA SER A 66 -12.47 -12.67 -10.37
C SER A 66 -13.85 -12.15 -9.94
N GLU A 67 -13.95 -11.43 -8.84
CA GLU A 67 -15.20 -10.87 -8.31
C GLU A 67 -15.65 -9.59 -9.05
N GLN A 68 -14.71 -8.72 -9.44
CA GLN A 68 -14.97 -7.36 -9.92
C GLN A 68 -14.50 -7.10 -11.36
N GLY A 69 -13.68 -7.96 -11.91
CA GLY A 69 -13.09 -7.80 -13.25
C GLY A 69 -11.99 -6.73 -13.35
N ARG A 70 -11.77 -5.92 -12.31
CA ARG A 70 -10.82 -4.81 -12.32
C ARG A 70 -10.37 -4.41 -10.91
N ILE A 71 -9.27 -3.67 -10.85
CA ILE A 71 -8.84 -2.87 -9.70
C ILE A 71 -8.53 -1.48 -10.24
N ASP A 72 -9.31 -0.48 -9.84
CA ASP A 72 -9.15 0.91 -10.33
C ASP A 72 -8.10 1.68 -9.51
N VAL A 73 -8.01 1.39 -8.20
CA VAL A 73 -7.11 2.09 -7.28
C VAL A 73 -6.44 1.09 -6.35
N LEU A 74 -5.12 1.21 -6.19
CA LEU A 74 -4.35 0.57 -5.13
C LEU A 74 -3.88 1.66 -4.16
N ILE A 75 -4.12 1.46 -2.86
CA ILE A 75 -3.58 2.29 -1.79
C ILE A 75 -2.64 1.44 -0.94
N ASN A 76 -1.35 1.65 -1.09
CA ASN A 76 -0.30 1.02 -0.28
C ASN A 76 -0.15 1.79 1.03
N ASN A 77 -0.91 1.37 2.04
CA ASN A 77 -0.91 2.00 3.35
C ASN A 77 -0.26 1.12 4.44
N ALA A 78 -0.15 -0.20 4.23
CA ALA A 78 0.50 -1.08 5.19
C ALA A 78 1.93 -0.63 5.48
N GLY A 79 2.26 -0.46 6.76
CA GLY A 79 3.57 -0.05 7.20
C GLY A 79 3.72 -0.22 8.70
N ILE A 80 4.96 -0.24 9.14
CA ILE A 80 5.35 -0.31 10.55
C ILE A 80 6.47 0.70 10.80
N GLY A 81 6.59 1.16 12.05
CA GLY A 81 7.70 2.00 12.51
C GLY A 81 8.40 1.31 13.67
N ILE A 82 9.66 0.95 13.48
CA ILE A 82 10.55 0.48 14.55
C ILE A 82 11.54 1.62 14.77
N GLY A 83 11.55 2.17 15.99
CA GLY A 83 12.43 3.28 16.38
C GLY A 83 13.50 2.80 17.36
N GLY A 84 14.67 3.45 17.30
CA GLY A 84 15.81 3.18 18.18
C GLY A 84 17.09 3.81 17.63
N ALA A 85 18.16 3.78 18.45
CA ALA A 85 19.47 4.20 17.97
C ALA A 85 19.94 3.31 16.82
N LEU A 86 20.43 3.91 15.74
CA LEU A 86 20.80 3.18 14.51
C LEU A 86 21.85 2.09 14.75
N GLU A 87 22.81 2.37 15.65
CA GLU A 87 23.88 1.43 15.99
C GLU A 87 23.43 0.21 16.80
N LEU A 88 22.20 0.26 17.37
CA LEU A 88 21.63 -0.82 18.17
C LEU A 88 20.57 -1.62 17.43
N ALA A 89 20.18 -1.20 16.24
CA ALA A 89 19.17 -1.89 15.45
C ALA A 89 19.67 -3.27 15.03
N THR A 90 18.86 -4.28 15.26
CA THR A 90 19.15 -5.65 14.81
C THR A 90 18.87 -5.79 13.32
N GLU A 91 19.56 -6.72 12.68
CA GLU A 91 19.30 -7.08 11.28
C GLU A 91 17.84 -7.52 11.06
N GLU A 92 17.26 -8.23 12.03
CA GLU A 92 15.85 -8.66 11.98
C GLU A 92 14.90 -7.47 11.95
N GLU A 93 15.07 -6.47 12.81
CA GLU A 93 14.24 -5.25 12.86
C GLU A 93 14.33 -4.46 11.54
N VAL A 94 15.54 -4.31 11.00
CA VAL A 94 15.76 -3.65 9.72
C VAL A 94 15.05 -4.40 8.60
N ASN A 95 15.21 -5.72 8.53
CA ASN A 95 14.59 -6.56 7.52
C ASN A 95 13.07 -6.54 7.60
N ILE A 96 12.48 -6.66 8.80
CA ILE A 96 11.03 -6.60 8.99
C ILE A 96 10.48 -5.26 8.50
N GLN A 97 11.16 -4.16 8.84
CA GLN A 97 10.73 -2.81 8.46
C GLN A 97 10.82 -2.58 6.94
N MET A 98 11.96 -2.93 6.32
CA MET A 98 12.15 -2.82 4.87
C MET A 98 11.21 -3.73 4.10
N ASN A 99 11.05 -4.97 4.53
CA ASN A 99 10.15 -5.94 3.89
C ASN A 99 8.69 -5.44 3.91
N THR A 100 8.24 -4.89 5.04
CA THR A 100 6.86 -4.39 5.14
C THR A 100 6.67 -3.09 4.37
N ASN A 101 7.52 -2.08 4.64
CA ASN A 101 7.29 -0.71 4.17
C ASN A 101 7.65 -0.51 2.70
N PHE A 102 8.67 -1.20 2.20
CA PHE A 102 9.15 -1.04 0.83
C PHE A 102 8.82 -2.25 -0.05
N PHE A 103 9.30 -3.45 0.28
CA PHE A 103 9.05 -4.63 -0.56
C PHE A 103 7.57 -5.00 -0.60
N GLY A 104 6.79 -4.71 0.47
CA GLY A 104 5.34 -4.84 0.45
C GLY A 104 4.69 -3.96 -0.63
N VAL A 105 5.11 -2.70 -0.76
CA VAL A 105 4.67 -1.78 -1.83
C VAL A 105 5.03 -2.35 -3.20
N VAL A 106 6.27 -2.81 -3.38
CA VAL A 106 6.73 -3.41 -4.64
C VAL A 106 5.88 -4.63 -5.01
N ASN A 107 5.62 -5.53 -4.06
CA ASN A 107 4.81 -6.73 -4.29
C ASN A 107 3.38 -6.38 -4.73
N MET A 108 2.74 -5.45 -4.04
CA MET A 108 1.38 -5.01 -4.38
C MET A 108 1.32 -4.37 -5.77
N CYS A 109 2.26 -3.48 -6.08
CA CYS A 109 2.36 -2.87 -7.41
C CYS A 109 2.56 -3.91 -8.50
N LYS A 110 3.50 -4.86 -8.32
CA LYS A 110 3.73 -5.95 -9.27
C LYS A 110 2.47 -6.77 -9.56
N ALA A 111 1.67 -7.03 -8.55
CA ALA A 111 0.48 -7.85 -8.69
C ALA A 111 -0.67 -7.12 -9.43
N VAL A 112 -0.88 -5.80 -9.19
CA VAL A 112 -1.99 -5.07 -9.81
C VAL A 112 -1.66 -4.51 -11.19
N LEU A 113 -0.41 -4.18 -11.47
CA LEU A 113 0.01 -3.52 -12.70
C LEU A 113 -0.37 -4.26 -13.99
N PRO A 114 -0.31 -5.61 -14.09
CA PRO A 114 -0.73 -6.32 -15.30
C PRO A 114 -2.18 -6.01 -15.70
N SER A 115 -3.10 -6.01 -14.73
CA SER A 115 -4.52 -5.70 -14.97
C SER A 115 -4.73 -4.23 -15.31
N MET A 116 -4.08 -3.30 -14.62
CA MET A 116 -4.15 -1.87 -14.90
C MET A 116 -3.57 -1.52 -16.27
N ARG A 117 -2.44 -2.14 -16.68
CA ARG A 117 -1.86 -1.95 -18.02
C ARG A 117 -2.80 -2.46 -19.11
N LYS A 118 -3.41 -3.63 -18.92
CA LYS A 118 -4.41 -4.17 -19.86
C LYS A 118 -5.61 -3.23 -20.01
N ALA A 119 -6.09 -2.67 -18.89
CA ALA A 119 -7.19 -1.71 -18.88
C ALA A 119 -6.79 -0.30 -19.37
N ARG A 120 -5.49 -0.01 -19.52
CA ARG A 120 -4.93 1.33 -19.78
C ARG A 120 -5.47 2.39 -18.85
N LYS A 121 -5.66 2.03 -17.59
CA LYS A 121 -6.23 2.89 -16.55
C LYS A 121 -5.89 2.34 -15.18
N GLY A 122 -5.53 3.20 -14.24
CA GLY A 122 -5.29 2.84 -12.85
C GLY A 122 -4.78 4.01 -12.04
N LYS A 123 -4.84 3.87 -10.72
CA LYS A 123 -4.18 4.78 -9.77
C LYS A 123 -3.47 3.95 -8.71
N ILE A 124 -2.26 4.34 -8.38
CA ILE A 124 -1.49 3.79 -7.27
C ILE A 124 -1.19 4.95 -6.33
N ILE A 125 -1.53 4.78 -5.07
CA ILE A 125 -1.29 5.76 -4.02
C ILE A 125 -0.41 5.08 -2.98
N ASN A 126 0.81 5.57 -2.82
CA ASN A 126 1.77 5.05 -1.85
C ASN A 126 1.81 5.98 -0.63
N ILE A 127 1.54 5.43 0.54
CA ILE A 127 1.64 6.20 1.79
C ILE A 127 3.10 6.17 2.25
N SER A 128 3.76 7.28 2.02
CA SER A 128 5.10 7.57 2.53
C SER A 128 5.04 8.19 3.93
N SER A 129 5.81 9.21 4.18
CA SER A 129 5.90 9.95 5.42
C SER A 129 6.76 11.20 5.20
N ILE A 130 6.68 12.18 6.09
CA ILE A 130 7.72 13.20 6.20
C ILE A 130 9.11 12.56 6.37
N GLY A 131 9.19 11.37 6.98
CA GLY A 131 10.39 10.55 7.06
C GLY A 131 10.91 10.03 5.71
N GLY A 132 10.13 10.13 4.63
CA GLY A 132 10.58 9.85 3.25
C GLY A 132 11.22 11.06 2.56
N VAL A 133 11.08 12.25 3.15
CA VAL A 133 11.65 13.51 2.63
C VAL A 133 12.85 13.96 3.45
N MET A 134 12.84 13.65 4.74
CA MET A 134 13.94 13.97 5.65
C MET A 134 14.18 12.82 6.64
N GLY A 135 15.44 12.63 7.05
CA GLY A 135 15.80 11.65 8.06
C GLY A 135 15.33 12.07 9.45
N ILE A 136 14.63 11.19 10.15
CA ILE A 136 14.14 11.43 11.52
C ILE A 136 15.08 10.74 12.51
N PRO A 137 15.63 11.45 13.51
CA PRO A 137 16.45 10.85 14.56
C PRO A 137 15.71 9.68 15.24
N TYR A 138 16.41 8.61 15.54
CA TYR A 138 15.88 7.37 16.11
C TYR A 138 14.86 6.61 15.24
N GLN A 139 14.63 7.06 14.02
CA GLN A 139 13.79 6.41 13.01
C GLN A 139 14.51 6.24 11.66
N GLY A 140 15.84 6.07 11.70
CA GLY A 140 16.65 6.08 10.47
C GLY A 140 16.29 4.99 9.47
N PHE A 141 16.04 3.75 9.91
CA PHE A 141 15.63 2.67 9.01
C PHE A 141 14.17 2.82 8.55
N TYR A 142 13.30 3.42 9.39
CA TYR A 142 11.97 3.83 8.92
C TYR A 142 12.08 4.87 7.82
N SER A 143 12.84 5.93 8.04
CA SER A 143 13.09 6.96 7.03
C SER A 143 13.68 6.36 5.76
N ALA A 144 14.71 5.51 5.87
CA ALA A 144 15.29 4.84 4.71
C ALA A 144 14.26 4.03 3.90
N SER A 145 13.35 3.32 4.59
CA SER A 145 12.26 2.59 3.92
C SER A 145 11.30 3.52 3.18
N LYS A 146 11.01 4.70 3.74
CA LYS A 146 10.13 5.69 3.12
C LYS A 146 10.81 6.44 1.98
N PHE A 147 12.10 6.78 2.10
CA PHE A 147 12.89 7.28 0.95
C PHE A 147 12.92 6.27 -0.21
N ALA A 148 13.01 4.97 0.10
CA ALA A 148 12.94 3.94 -0.94
C ALA A 148 11.56 3.94 -1.66
N VAL A 149 10.46 4.17 -0.94
CA VAL A 149 9.11 4.33 -1.51
C VAL A 149 9.03 5.56 -2.42
N GLU A 150 9.64 6.70 -2.02
CA GLU A 150 9.67 7.90 -2.86
C GLU A 150 10.36 7.64 -4.19
N GLY A 151 11.62 7.22 -4.17
CA GLY A 151 12.37 6.96 -5.40
C GLY A 151 11.72 5.89 -6.30
N TYR A 152 11.17 4.83 -5.69
CA TYR A 152 10.41 3.82 -6.42
C TYR A 152 9.17 4.42 -7.10
N SER A 153 8.44 5.26 -6.39
CA SER A 153 7.19 5.86 -6.89
C SER A 153 7.44 6.82 -8.04
N GLU A 154 8.49 7.63 -7.97
CA GLU A 154 8.90 8.53 -9.06
C GLU A 154 9.25 7.73 -10.33
N ALA A 155 10.10 6.71 -10.20
CA ALA A 155 10.48 5.87 -11.32
C ALA A 155 9.26 5.15 -11.92
N LEU A 156 8.43 4.55 -11.06
CA LEU A 156 7.22 3.84 -11.48
C LEU A 156 6.25 4.77 -12.23
N ALA A 157 6.07 6.01 -11.76
CA ALA A 157 5.18 6.98 -12.39
C ALA A 157 5.55 7.23 -13.87
N LEU A 158 6.84 7.33 -14.17
CA LEU A 158 7.35 7.50 -15.53
C LEU A 158 7.16 6.25 -16.39
N GLU A 159 7.44 5.07 -15.82
CA GLU A 159 7.31 3.79 -16.53
C GLU A 159 5.86 3.46 -16.91
N VAL A 160 4.90 3.81 -16.05
CA VAL A 160 3.48 3.47 -16.28
C VAL A 160 2.67 4.58 -16.95
N TYR A 161 3.26 5.76 -17.11
CA TYR A 161 2.62 6.92 -17.78
C TYR A 161 2.04 6.58 -19.17
N PRO A 162 2.73 5.83 -20.06
CA PRO A 162 2.19 5.46 -21.37
C PRO A 162 0.93 4.60 -21.32
N PHE A 163 0.65 4.00 -20.16
CA PHE A 163 -0.54 3.17 -19.92
C PHE A 163 -1.67 3.94 -19.23
N HIS A 164 -1.56 5.26 -19.08
CA HIS A 164 -2.53 6.11 -18.36
C HIS A 164 -2.75 5.69 -16.90
N ILE A 165 -1.74 5.09 -16.27
CA ILE A 165 -1.73 4.77 -14.86
C ILE A 165 -1.06 5.94 -14.12
N LYS A 166 -1.71 6.41 -13.05
CA LYS A 166 -1.18 7.51 -12.22
C LYS A 166 -0.58 6.94 -10.94
N VAL A 167 0.57 7.43 -10.55
CA VAL A 167 1.20 7.13 -9.24
C VAL A 167 1.27 8.42 -8.46
N CYS A 168 0.84 8.37 -7.20
CA CYS A 168 0.90 9.48 -6.25
C CYS A 168 1.54 8.99 -4.97
N VAL A 169 2.25 9.89 -4.30
CA VAL A 169 2.76 9.68 -2.94
C VAL A 169 2.01 10.61 -2.00
N VAL A 170 1.74 10.14 -0.81
CA VAL A 170 1.19 10.93 0.30
C VAL A 170 2.19 10.87 1.44
N GLU A 171 2.59 12.01 1.94
CA GLU A 171 3.65 12.20 2.92
C GLU A 171 3.07 12.74 4.24
N PRO A 172 2.41 11.90 5.06
CA PRO A 172 1.88 12.35 6.33
C PRO A 172 3.00 12.83 7.26
N GLY A 173 2.72 13.93 7.98
CA GLY A 173 3.55 14.39 9.08
C GLY A 173 3.04 13.89 10.43
N ASP A 174 3.53 14.48 11.51
CA ASP A 174 3.03 14.26 12.87
C ASP A 174 1.71 15.02 13.07
N PHE A 175 0.76 14.39 13.78
CA PHE A 175 -0.55 14.94 14.13
C PHE A 175 -0.75 14.92 15.62
#